data_9002146cbd4fdbec77f58281b50778ed
#
_entry.id   9002146cbd4fdbec77f58281b50778ed
#
_cell.length_a   1.000
_cell.length_b   1.000
_cell.length_c   1.000
_cell.angle_alpha   90.00
_cell.angle_beta   90.00
_cell.angle_gamma   90.00
#
_symmetry.space_group_name_H-M   'P 1'
#
loop_
_entity.id
_entity.type
_entity.pdbx_description
1 polymer ?
#
loop_
_entity_poly.entity_id
_entity_poly.type
_entity_poly.pdbx_seq_one_letter_code
_entity_poly.pdbx_strand_id
1 'polypeptide(L)' 'MEVTKALAALQPLYGKGNVEIVTQDGYRVRGIVRSMKMTQALTTPSVKMERADGEIVKIPFSTIVEIVNHNPPS' A
#
# COMPACT_ATOMS: atom_id res chain seq x y z
N MET A 1 4.45 -5.01 -8.82
CA MET A 1 3.99 -3.77 -9.50
C MET A 1 5.14 -2.80 -9.58
N GLU A 2 5.28 -2.13 -10.68
CA GLU A 2 6.30 -1.10 -10.82
C GLU A 2 6.07 0.03 -9.82
N VAL A 3 7.16 0.58 -9.28
CA VAL A 3 7.08 1.60 -8.23
C VAL A 3 6.22 2.79 -8.65
N THR A 4 6.42 3.28 -9.87
CA THR A 4 5.66 4.44 -10.36
C THR A 4 4.17 4.15 -10.44
N LYS A 5 3.80 2.95 -10.91
CA LYS A 5 2.39 2.56 -10.98
C LYS A 5 1.79 2.38 -9.59
N ALA A 6 2.53 1.76 -8.68
CA ALA A 6 2.05 1.56 -7.32
C ALA A 6 1.81 2.91 -6.65
N LEU A 7 2.75 3.84 -6.80
CA LEU A 7 2.61 5.17 -6.24
C LEU A 7 1.40 5.90 -6.80
N ALA A 8 1.22 5.86 -8.12
CA ALA A 8 0.09 6.53 -8.76
C ALA A 8 -1.24 5.96 -8.27
N ALA A 9 -1.31 4.65 -8.03
CA ALA A 9 -2.52 4.01 -7.54
C ALA A 9 -2.78 4.33 -6.07
N LEU A 10 -1.72 4.47 -5.27
CA LEU A 10 -1.85 4.67 -3.83
C LEU A 10 -2.01 6.13 -3.42
N GLN A 11 -1.48 7.08 -4.21
CA GLN A 11 -1.57 8.50 -3.85
C GLN A 11 -3.00 8.98 -3.57
N PRO A 12 -3.98 8.69 -4.44
CA PRO A 12 -5.35 9.13 -4.17
C PRO A 12 -5.97 8.41 -2.98
N LEU A 13 -5.36 7.32 -2.52
CA LEU A 13 -5.87 6.55 -1.39
C LEU A 13 -5.17 6.87 -0.07
N TYR A 14 -4.22 7.80 -0.10
CA TYR A 14 -3.46 8.18 1.08
C TYR A 14 -4.41 8.65 2.19
N GLY A 15 -4.23 8.06 3.37
CA GLY A 15 -5.08 8.38 4.52
C GLY A 15 -6.43 7.69 4.53
N LYS A 16 -6.79 7.01 3.44
CA LYS A 16 -8.08 6.31 3.37
C LYS A 16 -7.99 4.91 3.93
N GLY A 17 -9.03 4.50 4.64
CA GLY A 17 -9.19 3.11 5.09
C GLY A 17 -9.80 2.26 3.98
N ASN A 18 -10.00 0.98 4.30
CA ASN A 18 -10.62 0.01 3.39
C ASN A 18 -9.86 -0.15 2.08
N VAL A 19 -8.55 -0.05 2.14
CA VAL A 19 -7.66 -0.30 1.01
C VAL A 19 -7.01 -1.65 1.22
N GLU A 20 -7.02 -2.48 0.19
CA GLU A 20 -6.42 -3.82 0.25
C GLU A 20 -5.26 -3.89 -0.73
N ILE A 21 -4.13 -4.42 -0.26
CA ILE A 21 -2.95 -4.64 -1.10
C ILE A 21 -2.70 -6.13 -1.17
N VAL A 22 -2.55 -6.64 -2.40
CA VAL A 22 -2.25 -8.05 -2.65
C VAL A 22 -0.81 -8.15 -3.12
N THR A 23 -0.03 -9.02 -2.47
CA THR A 23 1.38 -9.21 -2.78
C THR A 23 1.60 -10.49 -3.60
N GLN A 24 2.82 -10.63 -4.15
CA GLN A 24 3.17 -11.75 -5.03
C GLN A 24 3.00 -13.11 -4.37
N ASP A 25 3.21 -13.18 -3.06
CA ASP A 25 3.10 -14.43 -2.32
C ASP A 25 1.67 -14.73 -1.86
N GLY A 26 0.70 -13.97 -2.34
CA GLY A 26 -0.70 -14.19 -2.02
C GLY A 26 -1.17 -13.53 -0.74
N TYR A 27 -0.31 -12.75 -0.09
CA TYR A 27 -0.71 -12.03 1.11
C TYR A 27 -1.68 -10.91 0.73
N ARG A 28 -2.70 -10.74 1.56
CA ARG A 28 -3.65 -9.64 1.43
C ARG A 28 -3.61 -8.81 2.70
N VAL A 29 -3.31 -7.52 2.55
CA VAL A 29 -3.24 -6.59 3.68
C VAL A 29 -4.31 -5.54 3.48
N ARG A 30 -5.27 -5.46 4.39
CA ARG A 30 -6.34 -4.47 4.32
C ARG A 30 -6.23 -3.51 5.49
N GLY A 31 -6.31 -2.22 5.19
CA GLY A 31 -6.20 -1.21 6.24
C GLY A 31 -6.15 0.20 5.69
N ILE A 32 -5.48 1.07 6.43
CA ILE A 32 -5.36 2.49 6.10
C ILE A 32 -3.98 2.75 5.51
N VAL A 33 -3.94 3.47 4.39
CA VAL A 33 -2.67 3.90 3.80
C VAL A 33 -2.11 5.04 4.64
N ARG A 34 -1.01 4.78 5.37
CA ARG A 34 -0.47 5.74 6.32
C ARG A 34 0.67 6.56 5.77
N SER A 35 1.63 5.92 5.13
CA SER A 35 2.75 6.65 4.56
C SER A 35 3.36 5.87 3.42
N MET A 36 4.05 6.59 2.55
CA MET A 36 4.75 6.01 1.41
C MET A 36 6.14 6.61 1.35
N LYS A 37 7.16 5.75 1.34
CA LYS A 37 8.54 6.19 1.16
C LYS A 37 8.99 5.87 -0.24
N MET A 38 9.36 6.89 -0.96
CA MET A 38 9.71 6.78 -2.38
C MET A 38 11.15 6.40 -2.62
N THR A 39 12.06 7.13 -2.00
CA THR A 39 13.48 6.89 -2.21
C THR A 39 14.25 7.30 -0.99
N GLN A 40 15.05 6.38 -0.53
CA GLN A 40 16.18 6.65 0.34
C GLN A 40 17.32 5.83 -0.23
N ALA A 41 18.53 6.32 -0.14
CA ALA A 41 19.68 5.68 -0.76
C ALA A 41 19.84 4.21 -0.36
N LEU A 42 19.38 3.85 0.83
CA LEU A 42 19.58 2.51 1.38
C LEU A 42 18.28 1.77 1.71
N THR A 43 17.12 2.30 1.26
CA THR A 43 15.85 1.66 1.58
C THR A 43 15.04 1.41 0.31
N THR A 44 14.32 0.28 0.32
CA THR A 44 13.40 -0.06 -0.74
C THR A 44 12.16 0.82 -0.65
N PRO A 45 11.69 1.42 -1.76
CA PRO A 45 10.42 2.16 -1.75
C PRO A 45 9.30 1.26 -1.27
N SER A 46 8.50 1.75 -0.34
CA SER A 46 7.47 0.94 0.30
C SER A 46 6.30 1.80 0.78
N VAL A 47 5.18 1.13 1.03
CA VAL A 47 4.00 1.74 1.64
C VAL A 47 3.82 1.14 3.02
N LYS A 48 3.37 1.97 3.97
CA LYS A 48 3.00 1.51 5.31
C LYS A 48 1.49 1.50 5.42
N MET A 49 0.95 0.34 5.80
CA MET A 49 -0.48 0.14 6.00
C MET A 49 -0.75 -0.10 7.48
N GLU A 50 -1.78 0.55 8.00
CA GLU A 50 -2.22 0.29 9.37
C GLU A 50 -3.42 -0.66 9.33
N ARG A 51 -3.27 -1.83 9.95
CA ARG A 51 -4.32 -2.83 10.00
C ARG A 51 -5.35 -2.47 11.05
N ALA A 52 -6.48 -3.20 11.05
CA ALA A 52 -7.58 -2.94 11.96
C ALA A 52 -7.18 -3.05 13.44
N ASP A 53 -6.17 -3.86 13.74
CA ASP A 53 -5.66 -4.02 15.11
C ASP A 53 -4.62 -2.95 15.49
N GLY A 54 -4.34 -2.01 14.60
CA GLY A 54 -3.35 -0.97 14.83
C GLY A 54 -1.93 -1.34 14.42
N GLU A 55 -1.71 -2.55 13.94
CA GLU A 55 -0.39 -2.98 13.50
C GLU A 55 -0.01 -2.29 12.19
N ILE A 56 1.24 -1.83 12.10
CA ILE A 56 1.77 -1.21 10.90
C ILE A 56 2.55 -2.25 10.11
N VAL A 57 2.17 -2.44 8.85
CA VAL A 57 2.82 -3.38 7.94
C VAL A 57 3.50 -2.59 6.84
N LYS A 58 4.77 -2.87 6.60
CA LYS A 58 5.54 -2.24 5.53
C LYS A 58 5.56 -3.16 4.33
N ILE A 59 5.15 -2.65 3.18
CA ILE A 59 5.02 -3.45 1.95
C ILE A 59 5.88 -2.81 0.86
N PRO A 60 6.95 -3.48 0.40
CA PRO A 60 7.72 -2.96 -0.74
C PRO A 60 6.84 -2.89 -1.98
N PHE A 61 6.93 -1.79 -2.71
CA PHE A 61 6.13 -1.60 -3.91
C PHE A 61 6.34 -2.72 -4.93
N SER A 62 7.58 -3.21 -5.04
CA SER A 62 7.90 -4.24 -6.03
C SER A 62 7.17 -5.57 -5.79
N THR A 63 6.69 -5.81 -4.58
CA THR A 63 5.96 -7.05 -4.25
C THR A 63 4.47 -6.95 -4.49
N ILE A 64 3.96 -5.76 -4.78
CA ILE A 64 2.52 -5.55 -4.96
C ILE A 64 2.10 -6.03 -6.33
N VAL A 65 1.04 -6.83 -6.39
CA VAL A 65 0.45 -7.27 -7.67
C VAL A 65 -0.91 -6.62 -7.91
N GLU A 66 -1.60 -6.20 -6.86
CA GLU A 66 -2.92 -5.57 -7.00
C GLU A 66 -3.20 -4.65 -5.84
N ILE A 67 -3.91 -3.54 -6.10
CA ILE A 67 -4.38 -2.62 -5.09
C ILE A 67 -5.88 -2.46 -5.30
N VAL A 68 -6.66 -2.73 -4.25
CA VAL A 68 -8.12 -2.69 -4.32
C VAL A 68 -8.63 -1.64 -3.35
N ASN A 69 -9.45 -0.73 -3.87
CA ASN A 69 -10.12 0.28 -3.06
C ASN A 69 -11.53 -0.20 -2.75
N HIS A 70 -11.78 -0.54 -1.48
CA HIS A 70 -13.08 -1.02 -1.04
C HIS A 70 -14.02 0.10 -0.60
N ASN A 71 -13.59 1.35 -0.72
CA ASN A 71 -14.44 2.49 -0.38
C ASN A 71 -15.49 2.69 -1.47
N PRO A 72 -16.71 3.11 -1.10
CA PRO A 72 -17.73 3.38 -2.12
C PRO A 72 -17.31 4.56 -3.00
N PRO A 73 -17.72 4.58 -4.25
CA PRO A 73 -17.46 5.73 -5.12
C PRO A 73 -18.17 6.97 -4.56
N SER A 74 -17.49 8.08 -4.56
CA SER A 74 -18.02 9.35 -4.06
C SER A 74 -18.48 10.22 -5.21
#